data_f63e4508901543383c7d592ae9734600
#
_entry.id   f63e4508901543383c7d592ae9734600
#
_cell.length_a   1.000
_cell.length_b   1.000
_cell.length_c   1.000
_cell.angle_alpha   90.00
_cell.angle_beta   90.00
_cell.angle_gamma   90.00
#
_symmetry.space_group_name_H-M   'P 1'
#
loop_
_entity.id
_entity.type
_entity.pdbx_description
1 polymer ?
#
loop_
_entity_poly.entity_id
_entity_poly.type
_entity_poly.pdbx_seq_one_letter_code
_entity_poly.pdbx_strand_id
1 'polypeptide(L)'
;MKKRTAGWKSFLLTFLALVWIFAIPVLAEEGGSGDNSLSTLGITTEGVTVSPDFVYSTIEYNVTVPAGTKRLELNPVTSNENAWIVDITGQDIGEDGTTTVVITVSAENGNQYSYYLYVTTDTSAQAVEPATEVQTEAATEKQTETEPETEDPRYIKVDRSSLEEAENT
;
A
#
# COMPACT_ATOMS: atom_id res chain seq x y z
N MET A 1 12.58 95.01 6.38
CA MET A 1 12.78 93.72 5.67
C MET A 1 12.55 92.58 6.66
N LYS A 2 11.36 91.94 6.56
CA LYS A 2 10.91 90.89 7.48
C LYS A 2 11.22 89.53 6.83
N LYS A 3 12.22 88.83 7.36
CA LYS A 3 12.58 87.47 6.86
C LYS A 3 11.62 86.42 7.50
N ARG A 4 10.81 85.84 6.62
CA ARG A 4 9.91 84.72 6.97
C ARG A 4 10.74 83.41 7.04
N THR A 5 10.99 82.91 8.22
CA THR A 5 11.49 81.55 8.46
C THR A 5 10.35 80.65 8.93
N ALA A 6 9.45 80.37 7.99
CA ALA A 6 8.41 79.39 8.23
C ALA A 6 8.51 78.32 7.15
N GLY A 7 8.86 77.13 7.52
CA GLY A 7 8.82 76.01 6.62
C GLY A 7 9.60 74.78 7.02
N TRP A 8 10.65 74.88 7.81
CA TRP A 8 11.51 73.69 8.06
C TRP A 8 11.02 72.80 9.21
N LYS A 9 10.34 73.38 10.21
CA LYS A 9 9.89 72.60 11.36
C LYS A 9 8.67 71.70 11.05
N SER A 10 7.90 72.08 10.01
CA SER A 10 6.72 71.29 9.62
C SER A 10 7.09 70.07 8.77
N PHE A 11 8.23 70.11 8.05
CA PHE A 11 8.69 69.02 7.20
C PHE A 11 9.33 67.89 8.02
N LEU A 12 9.93 68.22 9.17
CA LEU A 12 10.60 67.25 10.02
C LEU A 12 9.57 66.39 10.83
N LEU A 13 8.42 67.01 11.18
CA LEU A 13 7.35 66.31 11.92
C LEU A 13 6.55 65.34 11.01
N THR A 14 6.36 65.69 9.74
CA THR A 14 5.69 64.80 8.80
C THR A 14 6.60 63.61 8.36
N PHE A 15 7.92 63.79 8.34
CA PHE A 15 8.82 62.71 8.01
C PHE A 15 8.96 61.68 9.16
N LEU A 16 8.83 62.14 10.42
CA LEU A 16 8.89 61.24 11.59
C LEU A 16 7.61 60.42 11.73
N ALA A 17 6.47 60.93 11.26
CA ALA A 17 5.19 60.21 11.29
C ALA A 17 5.11 59.13 10.20
N LEU A 18 5.85 59.31 9.08
CA LEU A 18 5.83 58.34 7.96
C LEU A 18 6.73 57.08 8.23
N VAL A 19 7.74 57.23 9.09
CA VAL A 19 8.62 56.10 9.47
C VAL A 19 7.94 55.13 10.44
N TRP A 20 6.92 55.58 11.16
CA TRP A 20 6.18 54.74 12.12
C TRP A 20 5.15 53.79 11.47
N ILE A 21 4.81 54.01 10.19
CA ILE A 21 3.80 53.18 9.51
C ILE A 21 4.41 51.89 8.91
N PHE A 22 5.74 51.79 8.81
CA PHE A 22 6.43 50.62 8.26
C PHE A 22 7.02 49.62 9.27
N ALA A 23 6.83 49.84 10.58
CA ALA A 23 7.05 48.82 11.58
C ALA A 23 5.78 47.97 11.74
N ILE A 24 5.30 47.37 10.66
CA ILE A 24 4.44 46.19 10.75
C ILE A 24 5.37 45.11 11.34
N PRO A 25 5.11 44.61 12.57
CA PRO A 25 5.80 43.38 12.95
C PRO A 25 5.44 42.38 11.86
N VAL A 26 6.43 41.97 11.09
CA VAL A 26 6.35 40.70 10.38
C VAL A 26 6.19 39.70 11.53
N LEU A 27 4.92 39.34 11.83
CA LEU A 27 4.62 38.12 12.53
C LEU A 27 5.32 37.09 11.67
N ALA A 28 6.45 36.57 12.14
CA ALA A 28 6.96 35.34 11.60
C ALA A 28 5.76 34.39 11.69
N GLU A 29 5.17 34.07 10.56
CA GLU A 29 4.27 32.93 10.47
C GLU A 29 5.12 31.80 11.03
N GLU A 30 4.76 31.31 12.20
CA GLU A 30 5.33 30.08 12.71
C GLU A 30 4.97 29.08 11.62
N GLY A 31 5.99 28.70 10.82
CA GLY A 31 5.78 27.81 9.69
C GLY A 31 5.06 26.59 10.22
N GLY A 32 3.95 26.23 9.58
CA GLY A 32 3.12 25.10 9.99
C GLY A 32 3.91 23.83 10.22
N SER A 33 3.31 22.82 10.79
CA SER A 33 3.94 21.53 11.05
C SER A 33 4.63 20.96 9.81
N GLY A 34 5.83 20.42 9.98
CA GLY A 34 6.57 19.72 8.92
C GLY A 34 6.23 18.22 8.85
N ASP A 35 5.28 17.75 9.66
CA ASP A 35 4.90 16.33 9.69
C ASP A 35 4.05 15.98 8.46
N ASN A 36 4.66 15.27 7.54
CA ASN A 36 4.06 14.71 6.32
C ASN A 36 4.02 13.17 6.36
N SER A 37 4.02 12.60 7.56
CA SER A 37 3.95 11.16 7.73
C SER A 37 2.51 10.63 7.63
N LEU A 38 2.40 9.33 7.30
CA LEU A 38 1.14 8.58 7.37
C LEU A 38 1.00 7.92 8.74
N SER A 39 -0.22 7.82 9.24
CA SER A 39 -0.59 6.96 10.36
C SER A 39 -0.96 5.55 9.90
N THR A 40 -1.42 5.40 8.66
CA THR A 40 -1.72 4.12 8.01
C THR A 40 -1.69 4.23 6.49
N LEU A 41 -1.31 3.16 5.81
CA LEU A 41 -1.47 3.02 4.35
C LEU A 41 -2.93 2.87 3.92
N GLY A 42 -3.81 2.42 4.83
CA GLY A 42 -5.24 2.34 4.59
C GLY A 42 -5.62 1.39 3.45
N ILE A 43 -4.89 0.30 3.23
CA ILE A 43 -5.22 -0.66 2.18
C ILE A 43 -6.54 -1.34 2.52
N THR A 44 -7.50 -1.28 1.58
CA THR A 44 -8.85 -1.83 1.73
C THR A 44 -9.10 -3.07 0.86
N THR A 45 -8.19 -3.36 -0.09
CA THR A 45 -8.20 -4.60 -0.85
C THR A 45 -8.02 -5.80 0.09
N GLU A 46 -8.91 -6.78 0.01
CA GLU A 46 -8.86 -7.98 0.86
C GLU A 46 -7.74 -8.93 0.44
N GLY A 47 -7.23 -9.73 1.40
CA GLY A 47 -6.22 -10.75 1.15
C GLY A 47 -4.82 -10.23 0.82
N VAL A 48 -4.55 -8.96 1.11
CA VAL A 48 -3.26 -8.31 0.85
C VAL A 48 -2.28 -8.59 1.97
N THR A 49 -1.03 -8.84 1.59
CA THR A 49 0.12 -8.90 2.51
C THR A 49 1.05 -7.72 2.26
N VAL A 50 1.51 -7.06 3.32
CA VAL A 50 2.43 -5.92 3.26
C VAL A 50 3.71 -6.27 4.01
N SER A 51 4.87 -6.00 3.43
CA SER A 51 6.18 -6.25 4.04
C SER A 51 7.16 -5.10 3.72
N PRO A 52 7.86 -4.54 4.73
CA PRO A 52 7.69 -4.82 6.16
C PRO A 52 6.33 -4.37 6.71
N ASP A 53 6.02 -4.69 7.96
CA ASP A 53 4.87 -4.12 8.66
C ASP A 53 4.94 -2.59 8.64
N PHE A 54 3.78 -1.94 8.59
CA PHE A 54 3.73 -0.50 8.45
C PHE A 54 4.38 0.21 9.64
N VAL A 55 5.37 1.08 9.32
CA VAL A 55 6.01 2.02 10.25
C VAL A 55 6.11 3.37 9.54
N TYR A 56 5.64 4.44 10.17
CA TYR A 56 5.58 5.79 9.57
C TYR A 56 6.91 6.30 8.96
N SER A 57 8.06 5.81 9.46
CA SER A 57 9.40 6.18 8.98
C SER A 57 9.89 5.33 7.80
N THR A 58 9.18 4.27 7.46
CA THR A 58 9.46 3.42 6.29
C THR A 58 8.69 3.95 5.11
N ILE A 59 9.34 4.09 3.96
CA ILE A 59 8.76 4.67 2.75
C ILE A 59 8.56 3.65 1.63
N GLU A 60 9.16 2.49 1.74
CA GLU A 60 9.11 1.44 0.71
C GLU A 60 8.51 0.16 1.29
N TYR A 61 7.50 -0.35 0.60
CA TYR A 61 6.76 -1.54 0.99
C TYR A 61 6.59 -2.48 -0.20
N ASN A 62 6.75 -3.78 0.04
CA ASN A 62 6.32 -4.80 -0.89
C ASN A 62 4.88 -5.20 -0.53
N VAL A 63 4.00 -5.18 -1.51
CA VAL A 63 2.58 -5.47 -1.35
C VAL A 63 2.23 -6.64 -2.25
N THR A 64 1.78 -7.75 -1.67
CA THR A 64 1.29 -8.91 -2.43
C THR A 64 -0.22 -8.93 -2.37
N VAL A 65 -0.86 -8.98 -3.55
CA VAL A 65 -2.32 -9.03 -3.70
C VAL A 65 -2.74 -10.36 -4.29
N PRO A 66 -3.98 -10.82 -4.04
CA PRO A 66 -4.50 -12.04 -4.65
C PRO A 66 -4.47 -12.02 -6.18
N ALA A 67 -4.32 -13.21 -6.79
CA ALA A 67 -4.38 -13.37 -8.23
C ALA A 67 -5.70 -12.80 -8.80
N GLY A 68 -5.60 -12.09 -9.93
CA GLY A 68 -6.75 -11.48 -10.59
C GLY A 68 -7.15 -10.10 -10.06
N THR A 69 -6.50 -9.60 -9.00
CA THR A 69 -6.68 -8.22 -8.54
C THR A 69 -6.24 -7.27 -9.66
N LYS A 70 -7.10 -6.32 -10.03
CA LYS A 70 -6.84 -5.35 -11.10
C LYS A 70 -6.42 -3.98 -10.59
N ARG A 71 -6.73 -3.69 -9.34
CA ARG A 71 -6.46 -2.39 -8.72
C ARG A 71 -6.23 -2.57 -7.22
N LEU A 72 -5.23 -1.87 -6.69
CA LEU A 72 -5.03 -1.75 -5.24
C LEU A 72 -5.90 -0.59 -4.73
N GLU A 73 -6.89 -0.93 -3.90
CA GLU A 73 -7.73 0.06 -3.23
C GLU A 73 -7.12 0.44 -1.88
N LEU A 74 -6.97 1.74 -1.65
CA LEU A 74 -6.39 2.26 -0.42
C LEU A 74 -6.97 3.63 -0.06
N ASN A 75 -7.02 3.91 1.23
CA ASN A 75 -7.45 5.18 1.81
C ASN A 75 -6.47 5.57 2.92
N PRO A 76 -5.27 6.09 2.56
CA PRO A 76 -4.24 6.44 3.53
C PRO A 76 -4.69 7.58 4.43
N VAL A 77 -4.21 7.55 5.68
CA VAL A 77 -4.50 8.58 6.68
C VAL A 77 -3.20 9.22 7.13
N THR A 78 -3.16 10.55 7.15
CA THR A 78 -2.02 11.33 7.65
C THR A 78 -1.91 11.26 9.18
N SER A 79 -0.69 11.38 9.71
CA SER A 79 -0.45 11.45 11.16
C SER A 79 -0.85 12.81 11.74
N ASN A 80 -0.63 13.87 10.98
CA ASN A 80 -0.96 15.23 11.34
C ASN A 80 -2.29 15.64 10.69
N GLU A 81 -3.18 16.27 11.46
CA GLU A 81 -4.50 16.72 10.98
C GLU A 81 -4.42 17.84 9.93
N ASN A 82 -3.34 18.61 9.91
CA ASN A 82 -3.09 19.67 8.95
C ASN A 82 -2.29 19.20 7.73
N ALA A 83 -1.87 17.92 7.70
CA ALA A 83 -1.28 17.30 6.52
C ALA A 83 -2.38 16.73 5.61
N TRP A 84 -2.10 16.63 4.31
CA TRP A 84 -3.07 16.08 3.36
C TRP A 84 -2.41 15.21 2.31
N ILE A 85 -3.19 14.29 1.75
CA ILE A 85 -2.78 13.48 0.60
C ILE A 85 -2.88 14.37 -0.65
N VAL A 86 -1.74 14.56 -1.31
CA VAL A 86 -1.65 15.34 -2.55
C VAL A 86 -2.14 14.53 -3.73
N ASP A 87 -1.64 13.28 -3.82
CA ASP A 87 -1.93 12.39 -4.93
C ASP A 87 -1.67 10.92 -4.56
N ILE A 88 -2.36 10.03 -5.27
CA ILE A 88 -2.14 8.59 -5.23
C ILE A 88 -2.15 8.08 -6.67
N THR A 89 -1.02 7.60 -7.14
CA THR A 89 -0.84 7.11 -8.51
C THR A 89 -0.47 5.65 -8.56
N GLY A 90 -0.62 5.03 -9.72
CA GLY A 90 -0.17 3.66 -9.97
C GLY A 90 -1.03 2.57 -9.32
N GLN A 91 -2.28 2.85 -8.96
CA GLN A 91 -3.15 1.88 -8.30
C GLN A 91 -3.58 0.72 -9.21
N ASP A 92 -3.63 0.93 -10.54
CA ASP A 92 -4.04 -0.08 -11.50
C ASP A 92 -2.87 -1.06 -11.75
N ILE A 93 -3.16 -2.36 -11.60
CA ILE A 93 -2.18 -3.43 -11.74
C ILE A 93 -2.10 -3.82 -13.21
N GLY A 94 -0.90 -3.85 -13.77
CA GLY A 94 -0.65 -4.21 -15.15
C GLY A 94 -0.99 -5.67 -15.48
N GLU A 95 -0.98 -6.01 -16.75
CA GLU A 95 -1.20 -7.38 -17.22
C GLU A 95 -0.10 -8.35 -16.76
N ASP A 96 1.08 -7.82 -16.48
CA ASP A 96 2.22 -8.54 -15.88
C ASP A 96 2.04 -8.83 -14.37
N GLY A 97 0.92 -8.39 -13.80
CA GLY A 97 0.60 -8.57 -12.38
C GLY A 97 1.37 -7.66 -11.45
N THR A 98 1.99 -6.59 -11.96
CA THR A 98 2.81 -5.68 -11.14
C THR A 98 2.39 -4.22 -11.31
N THR A 99 2.67 -3.40 -10.30
CA THR A 99 2.60 -1.93 -10.36
C THR A 99 3.39 -1.31 -9.22
N THR A 100 3.64 0.00 -9.30
CA THR A 100 4.17 0.77 -8.18
C THR A 100 3.17 1.87 -7.83
N VAL A 101 2.59 1.76 -6.64
CA VAL A 101 1.72 2.81 -6.10
C VAL A 101 2.57 3.84 -5.39
N VAL A 102 2.34 5.12 -5.69
CA VAL A 102 3.00 6.25 -5.03
C VAL A 102 1.95 7.09 -4.31
N ILE A 103 2.14 7.26 -3.00
CA ILE A 103 1.30 8.12 -2.17
C ILE A 103 2.13 9.35 -1.82
N THR A 104 1.71 10.53 -2.24
CA THR A 104 2.37 11.79 -1.93
C THR A 104 1.60 12.55 -0.87
N VAL A 105 2.28 12.89 0.21
CA VAL A 105 1.72 13.62 1.37
C VAL A 105 2.36 15.00 1.44
N SER A 106 1.58 16.03 1.72
CA SER A 106 2.07 17.37 2.02
C SER A 106 1.82 17.70 3.50
N ALA A 107 2.86 18.18 4.15
CA ALA A 107 2.74 18.80 5.47
C ALA A 107 2.11 20.19 5.37
N GLU A 108 1.66 20.74 6.49
CA GLU A 108 1.11 22.10 6.61
C GLU A 108 2.08 23.18 6.10
N ASN A 109 3.37 23.01 6.30
CA ASN A 109 4.41 23.93 5.82
C ASN A 109 4.72 23.77 4.32
N GLY A 110 4.02 22.86 3.59
CA GLY A 110 4.19 22.60 2.16
C GLY A 110 5.28 21.59 1.81
N ASN A 111 6.01 21.04 2.79
CA ASN A 111 6.99 19.98 2.53
C ASN A 111 6.26 18.70 2.12
N GLN A 112 6.72 18.08 1.04
CA GLN A 112 6.13 16.83 0.53
C GLN A 112 7.02 15.63 0.80
N TYR A 113 6.38 14.46 0.94
CA TYR A 113 7.02 13.18 1.12
C TYR A 113 6.23 12.09 0.40
N SER A 114 6.92 11.07 -0.12
CA SER A 114 6.26 10.02 -0.90
C SER A 114 6.57 8.65 -0.33
N TYR A 115 5.53 7.80 -0.29
CA TYR A 115 5.59 6.38 0.04
C TYR A 115 5.44 5.57 -1.25
N TYR A 116 6.22 4.49 -1.37
CA TYR A 116 6.26 3.62 -2.53
C TYR A 116 5.80 2.21 -2.15
N LEU A 117 4.78 1.72 -2.81
CA LEU A 117 4.27 0.36 -2.64
C LEU A 117 4.54 -0.42 -3.92
N TYR A 118 5.47 -1.36 -3.86
CA TYR A 118 5.77 -2.27 -4.96
C TYR A 118 4.78 -3.43 -4.92
N VAL A 119 3.79 -3.40 -5.80
CA VAL A 119 2.67 -4.33 -5.81
C VAL A 119 2.97 -5.48 -6.76
N THR A 120 2.73 -6.72 -6.29
CA THR A 120 2.82 -7.93 -7.09
C THR A 120 1.60 -8.82 -6.83
N THR A 121 1.11 -9.51 -7.86
CA THR A 121 0.05 -10.50 -7.68
C THR A 121 0.64 -11.84 -7.24
N ASP A 122 -0.03 -12.49 -6.29
CA ASP A 122 0.31 -13.86 -5.89
C ASP A 122 -0.10 -14.84 -7.01
N THR A 123 0.89 -15.41 -7.67
CA THR A 123 0.68 -16.42 -8.73
C THR A 123 0.60 -17.84 -8.18
N SER A 124 0.86 -18.06 -6.89
CA SER A 124 0.88 -19.39 -6.29
C SER A 124 -0.50 -20.07 -6.24
N ALA A 125 -1.59 -19.29 -6.27
CA ALA A 125 -2.95 -19.80 -6.27
C ALA A 125 -3.49 -20.17 -7.67
N GLN A 126 -2.77 -19.90 -8.75
CA GLN A 126 -3.23 -20.12 -10.13
C GLN A 126 -2.98 -21.56 -10.65
N ALA A 127 -2.46 -22.46 -9.81
CA ALA A 127 -2.24 -23.88 -10.15
C ALA A 127 -3.45 -24.78 -9.84
N VAL A 128 -4.60 -24.23 -9.49
CA VAL A 128 -5.86 -24.97 -9.40
C VAL A 128 -6.71 -24.60 -10.61
N GLU A 129 -6.45 -25.22 -11.76
CA GLU A 129 -7.44 -25.29 -12.82
C GLU A 129 -8.73 -25.84 -12.20
N PRO A 130 -9.88 -25.19 -12.40
CA PRO A 130 -11.15 -25.84 -12.07
C PRO A 130 -11.24 -27.05 -12.98
N ALA A 131 -11.11 -28.24 -12.39
CA ALA A 131 -11.51 -29.47 -13.06
C ALA A 131 -12.93 -29.24 -13.59
N THR A 132 -13.05 -29.17 -14.90
CA THR A 132 -14.32 -29.16 -15.61
C THR A 132 -15.11 -30.35 -15.12
N GLU A 133 -16.13 -30.09 -14.27
CA GLU A 133 -17.20 -31.06 -14.03
C GLU A 133 -17.89 -31.30 -15.36
N VAL A 134 -17.49 -32.40 -16.00
CA VAL A 134 -18.32 -33.01 -17.03
C VAL A 134 -19.52 -33.61 -16.30
N GLN A 135 -20.61 -32.85 -16.25
CA GLN A 135 -21.92 -33.42 -16.03
C GLN A 135 -22.21 -34.41 -17.18
N THR A 136 -22.07 -35.69 -16.90
CA THR A 136 -22.71 -36.71 -17.69
C THR A 136 -23.99 -37.14 -16.98
N GLU A 137 -25.09 -36.70 -17.54
CA GLU A 137 -26.44 -37.12 -17.18
C GLU A 137 -26.60 -38.64 -17.25
N ALA A 138 -27.42 -39.08 -16.34
CA ALA A 138 -27.92 -40.43 -16.12
C ALA A 138 -28.32 -41.20 -17.39
N ALA A 139 -27.98 -42.47 -17.42
CA ALA A 139 -28.81 -43.51 -17.99
C ALA A 139 -28.65 -44.80 -17.19
N THR A 140 -29.77 -45.17 -16.60
CA THR A 140 -30.15 -46.42 -15.96
C THR A 140 -29.84 -47.62 -16.88
N GLU A 141 -29.25 -48.68 -16.38
CA GLU A 141 -29.87 -50.03 -16.32
C GLU A 141 -28.89 -51.15 -15.95
N LYS A 142 -29.24 -51.82 -14.87
CA LYS A 142 -29.44 -53.25 -14.69
C LYS A 142 -28.28 -54.25 -14.79
N GLN A 143 -27.98 -54.75 -13.61
CA GLN A 143 -27.63 -56.16 -13.26
C GLN A 143 -27.16 -57.10 -14.37
N THR A 144 -25.98 -57.74 -14.17
CA THR A 144 -25.90 -59.20 -13.94
C THR A 144 -24.50 -59.57 -13.50
N GLU A 145 -24.42 -60.28 -12.40
CA GLU A 145 -23.47 -61.16 -11.82
C GLU A 145 -22.69 -62.00 -12.83
N THR A 146 -21.37 -61.99 -12.73
CA THR A 146 -20.52 -63.23 -12.75
C THR A 146 -19.06 -62.85 -12.51
N GLU A 147 -18.48 -63.33 -11.40
CA GLU A 147 -17.04 -63.56 -11.20
C GLU A 147 -16.54 -64.64 -12.17
N PRO A 148 -15.25 -64.65 -12.62
CA PRO A 148 -14.21 -65.15 -11.78
C PRO A 148 -12.87 -64.41 -11.93
N GLU A 149 -12.23 -64.22 -10.76
CA GLU A 149 -10.81 -64.39 -10.48
C GLU A 149 -9.84 -64.59 -11.65
N THR A 150 -8.98 -63.56 -11.86
CA THR A 150 -7.63 -63.77 -12.42
C THR A 150 -6.64 -62.89 -11.68
N GLU A 151 -5.78 -63.59 -10.95
CA GLU A 151 -4.64 -62.99 -10.23
C GLU A 151 -3.71 -62.22 -11.20
N ASP A 152 -3.48 -60.96 -10.89
CA ASP A 152 -2.44 -60.15 -11.55
C ASP A 152 -1.09 -60.46 -10.91
N PRO A 153 -0.10 -61.01 -11.64
CA PRO A 153 1.20 -61.47 -11.12
C PRO A 153 2.16 -60.33 -10.74
N ARG A 154 1.68 -59.06 -10.64
CA ARG A 154 2.52 -57.88 -10.36
C ARG A 154 2.38 -57.31 -8.95
N TYR A 155 1.59 -57.98 -8.08
CA TYR A 155 1.48 -57.52 -6.69
C TYR A 155 2.50 -58.29 -5.81
N ILE A 156 3.68 -57.70 -5.60
CA ILE A 156 4.66 -58.20 -4.64
C ILE A 156 4.22 -57.70 -3.24
N LYS A 157 3.73 -58.62 -2.40
CA LYS A 157 3.56 -58.36 -0.97
C LYS A 157 4.94 -58.16 -0.35
N VAL A 158 5.29 -56.94 0.00
CA VAL A 158 6.45 -56.65 0.85
C VAL A 158 6.05 -56.97 2.29
N ASP A 159 6.59 -58.09 2.80
CA ASP A 159 6.46 -58.45 4.21
C ASP A 159 7.32 -57.50 5.05
N ARG A 160 6.66 -56.73 5.93
CA ARG A 160 7.30 -55.77 6.83
C ARG A 160 7.97 -56.41 8.06
N SER A 161 7.95 -57.74 8.20
CA SER A 161 8.50 -58.41 9.39
C SER A 161 10.04 -58.47 9.44
N SER A 162 10.73 -58.07 8.36
CA SER A 162 12.19 -58.09 8.31
C SER A 162 12.88 -56.75 8.60
N LEU A 163 12.13 -55.72 8.99
CA LEU A 163 12.69 -54.38 9.28
C LEU A 163 12.89 -54.07 10.78
N GLU A 164 12.46 -55.00 11.65
CA GLU A 164 12.59 -54.77 13.10
C GLU A 164 13.84 -55.41 13.74
N GLU A 165 14.68 -56.14 12.96
CA GLU A 165 15.87 -56.82 13.52
C GLU A 165 17.20 -56.07 13.37
N ALA A 166 17.19 -54.85 12.80
CA ALA A 166 18.43 -54.09 12.56
C ALA A 166 18.69 -52.95 13.58
N GLU A 167 17.88 -52.81 14.60
CA GLU A 167 18.05 -51.70 15.56
C GLU A 167 18.43 -52.13 16.99
N ASN A 168 18.91 -53.35 17.17
CA ASN A 168 19.34 -53.81 18.49
C ASN A 168 20.66 -54.63 18.46
N THR A 169 21.78 -53.99 17.97
CA THR A 169 23.12 -54.47 18.23
C THR A 169 24.06 -53.29 18.45
#